data_dbecf79080604ae35cf74f3aacd5117a
#
_entry.id   dbecf79080604ae35cf74f3aacd5117a
#
_cell.length_a   1.000
_cell.length_b   1.000
_cell.length_c   1.000
_cell.angle_alpha   90.00
_cell.angle_beta   90.00
_cell.angle_gamma   90.00
#
_symmetry.space_group_name_H-M   'P 1'
#
loop_
_entity.id
_entity.type
_entity.pdbx_description
1 polymer ?
#
loop_
_entity_poly.entity_id
_entity_poly.type
_entity_poly.pdbx_seq_one_letter_code
_entity_poly.pdbx_strand_id
1 'polypeptide(L)'
;MFYHLCTNNTDFSRQACAEPIAILPDSSIPQVEITTQGMDGKPIPAKGSFPASMCCNLTTGKPRKLGLGKPQTCPRITEADGETIVGDMVNGTELGYKYFITHNLRGLKTTYRCTGNGKVEVRMGDSRSEIPITPCKEWTEAVCGLPVSDGISALTVRYRGCGKLDLKEIIFVEG
;
A
#
# COMPACT_ATOMS: atom_id res chain seq x y z
N MET A 1 9.91 11.35 14.92
CA MET A 1 8.59 12.06 15.01
C MET A 1 7.48 11.03 15.13
N PHE A 2 6.55 11.24 16.05
CA PHE A 2 5.34 10.41 16.14
C PHE A 2 4.15 11.22 15.62
N TYR A 3 3.30 10.60 14.84
CA TYR A 3 2.10 11.21 14.28
C TYR A 3 0.98 10.18 14.13
N HIS A 4 -0.17 10.58 13.65
CA HIS A 4 -1.26 9.65 13.39
C HIS A 4 -1.86 9.86 12.00
N LEU A 5 -2.34 8.77 11.41
CA LEU A 5 -3.11 8.77 10.17
C LEU A 5 -4.52 8.25 10.43
N CYS A 6 -5.50 8.85 9.77
CA CYS A 6 -6.88 8.36 9.77
C CYS A 6 -7.02 7.30 8.67
N THR A 7 -6.95 6.03 9.04
CA THR A 7 -6.90 4.90 8.09
C THR A 7 -8.27 4.31 7.76
N ASN A 8 -9.32 4.71 8.50
CA ASN A 8 -10.68 4.16 8.36
C ASN A 8 -11.70 5.21 7.92
N ASN A 9 -11.25 6.26 7.24
CA ASN A 9 -12.09 7.38 6.79
C ASN A 9 -12.99 8.02 7.87
N THR A 10 -12.54 7.99 9.10
CA THR A 10 -13.18 8.63 10.25
C THR A 10 -12.14 9.37 11.07
N ASP A 11 -12.52 10.51 11.62
CA ASP A 11 -11.64 11.31 12.48
C ASP A 11 -11.38 10.64 13.85
N PHE A 12 -12.13 9.59 14.16
CA PHE A 12 -12.03 8.83 15.41
C PHE A 12 -11.14 7.59 15.31
N SER A 13 -10.77 7.17 14.11
CA SER A 13 -9.89 6.02 13.88
C SER A 13 -8.50 6.51 13.50
N ARG A 14 -7.55 6.36 14.40
CA ARG A 14 -6.19 6.89 14.25
C ARG A 14 -5.19 5.76 14.44
N GLN A 15 -4.32 5.60 13.45
CA GLN A 15 -3.19 4.67 13.53
C GLN A 15 -1.94 5.47 13.92
N ALA A 16 -1.19 4.98 14.91
CA ALA A 16 0.08 5.57 15.29
C ALA A 16 1.14 5.28 14.22
N CYS A 17 1.88 6.31 13.87
CA CYS A 17 2.95 6.26 12.90
C CYS A 17 4.20 6.91 13.47
N ALA A 18 5.37 6.50 12.99
CA ALA A 18 6.66 7.04 13.42
C ALA A 18 7.60 7.16 12.24
N GLU A 19 8.33 8.27 12.19
CA GLU A 19 9.41 8.52 11.24
C GLU A 19 10.62 9.07 11.99
N PRO A 20 11.84 8.76 11.57
CA PRO A 20 13.03 9.43 12.08
C PRO A 20 13.01 10.92 11.73
N ILE A 21 13.68 11.73 12.53
CA ILE A 21 13.92 13.14 12.22
C ILE A 21 15.42 13.41 12.25
N ALA A 22 15.87 14.27 11.34
CA ALA A 22 17.21 14.85 11.39
C ALA A 22 17.13 16.28 11.95
N ILE A 23 18.04 16.61 12.84
CA ILE A 23 18.25 18.00 13.29
C ILE A 23 19.54 18.46 12.63
N LEU A 24 19.47 19.48 11.79
CA LEU A 24 20.62 20.03 11.09
C LEU A 24 21.51 20.86 12.02
N PRO A 25 22.76 21.16 11.64
CA PRO A 25 23.69 21.96 12.46
C PRO A 25 23.17 23.36 12.82
N ASP A 26 22.29 23.93 12.00
CA ASP A 26 21.60 25.20 12.23
C ASP A 26 20.35 25.07 13.12
N SER A 27 20.12 23.89 13.71
CA SER A 27 18.95 23.53 14.52
C SER A 27 17.64 23.46 13.74
N SER A 28 17.66 23.53 12.43
CA SER A 28 16.46 23.33 11.61
C SER A 28 16.13 21.84 11.47
N ILE A 29 14.85 21.54 11.24
CA ILE A 29 14.34 20.21 10.95
C ILE A 29 13.78 20.23 9.53
N PRO A 30 14.37 19.47 8.58
CA PRO A 30 13.83 19.36 7.24
C PRO A 30 12.44 18.72 7.25
N GLN A 31 11.68 18.93 6.19
CA GLN A 31 10.39 18.29 6.04
C GLN A 31 10.54 16.77 6.09
N VAL A 32 9.79 16.13 6.99
CA VAL A 32 9.79 14.68 7.15
C VAL A 32 8.88 14.07 6.08
N GLU A 33 9.43 13.13 5.32
CA GLU A 33 8.66 12.35 4.38
C GLU A 33 7.95 11.19 5.10
N ILE A 34 6.69 10.94 4.75
CA ILE A 34 5.95 9.76 5.24
C ILE A 34 6.38 8.54 4.42
N THR A 35 6.89 7.52 5.12
CA THR A 35 7.43 6.31 4.49
C THR A 35 6.83 5.03 5.05
N THR A 36 7.19 3.90 4.47
CA THR A 36 6.89 2.55 4.99
C THR A 36 8.00 2.03 5.90
N GLN A 37 9.09 2.79 6.03
CA GLN A 37 10.35 2.35 6.67
C GLN A 37 10.28 2.32 8.20
N GLY A 38 9.29 2.97 8.79
CA GLY A 38 9.13 3.04 10.25
C GLY A 38 10.30 3.75 10.93
N MET A 39 10.62 3.33 12.16
CA MET A 39 11.58 4.04 13.02
C MET A 39 13.03 3.94 12.50
N ASP A 40 13.37 2.92 11.73
CA ASP A 40 14.74 2.75 11.23
C ASP A 40 15.08 3.72 10.09
N GLY A 41 14.06 4.23 9.39
CA GLY A 41 14.23 5.17 8.27
C GLY A 41 15.08 4.63 7.13
N LYS A 42 15.24 3.31 7.03
CA LYS A 42 16.05 2.65 6.00
C LYS A 42 15.15 1.94 5.00
N PRO A 43 15.50 1.96 3.70
CA PRO A 43 14.79 1.19 2.71
C PRO A 43 14.76 -0.30 3.06
N ILE A 44 13.59 -0.93 2.87
CA ILE A 44 13.33 -2.32 3.24
C ILE A 44 13.74 -3.22 2.07
N PRO A 45 14.44 -4.35 2.27
CA PRO A 45 14.69 -5.30 1.19
C PRO A 45 13.39 -5.77 0.52
N ALA A 46 13.29 -5.69 -0.81
CA ALA A 46 12.15 -6.17 -1.59
C ALA A 46 12.19 -7.70 -1.70
N LYS A 47 12.00 -8.39 -0.58
CA LYS A 47 12.12 -9.84 -0.45
C LYS A 47 11.07 -10.41 0.50
N GLY A 48 10.42 -11.51 0.09
CA GLY A 48 9.38 -12.17 0.90
C GLY A 48 8.04 -11.44 0.87
N SER A 49 7.25 -11.63 1.91
CA SER A 49 5.88 -11.12 2.03
C SER A 49 5.77 -9.93 2.98
N PHE A 50 4.91 -8.99 2.62
CA PHE A 50 4.60 -7.81 3.41
C PHE A 50 3.09 -7.61 3.50
N PRO A 51 2.53 -7.29 4.68
CA PRO A 51 1.14 -6.93 4.80
C PRO A 51 0.79 -5.73 3.91
N ALA A 52 -0.31 -5.79 3.18
CA ALA A 52 -0.75 -4.66 2.36
C ALA A 52 -1.01 -3.40 3.21
N SER A 53 -1.34 -3.58 4.48
CA SER A 53 -1.63 -2.52 5.44
C SER A 53 -0.43 -1.67 5.84
N MET A 54 0.83 -2.10 5.54
CA MET A 54 2.01 -1.27 5.81
C MET A 54 2.20 -0.12 4.80
N CYS A 55 1.23 0.12 3.94
CA CYS A 55 1.27 1.24 3.01
C CYS A 55 1.37 2.58 3.77
N CYS A 56 2.28 3.46 3.31
CA CYS A 56 2.42 4.82 3.83
C CYS A 56 1.46 5.81 3.17
N ASN A 57 0.78 5.40 2.11
CA ASN A 57 -0.23 6.18 1.41
C ASN A 57 -1.41 5.29 1.04
N LEU A 58 -2.62 5.73 1.38
CA LEU A 58 -3.88 5.06 1.05
C LEU A 58 -4.87 6.10 0.57
N THR A 59 -5.22 6.07 -0.72
CA THR A 59 -6.14 7.03 -1.32
C THR A 59 -7.28 6.35 -2.07
N THR A 60 -8.42 7.03 -2.14
CA THR A 60 -9.57 6.58 -2.94
C THR A 60 -9.47 6.99 -4.41
N GLY A 61 -8.44 7.77 -4.79
CA GLY A 61 -8.37 8.43 -6.09
C GLY A 61 -9.41 9.55 -6.27
N LYS A 62 -10.16 9.89 -5.24
CA LYS A 62 -11.15 10.98 -5.24
C LYS A 62 -10.85 11.96 -4.10
N PRO A 63 -11.08 13.27 -4.30
CA PRO A 63 -10.95 14.24 -3.22
C PRO A 63 -11.86 13.88 -2.04
N ARG A 64 -11.33 13.96 -0.81
CA ARG A 64 -12.13 13.80 0.40
C ARG A 64 -13.15 14.95 0.47
N LYS A 65 -14.42 14.62 0.58
CA LYS A 65 -15.44 15.61 0.92
C LYS A 65 -15.39 15.84 2.42
N LEU A 66 -14.91 17.00 2.84
CA LEU A 66 -15.07 17.46 4.22
C LEU A 66 -16.56 17.69 4.49
N GLY A 67 -17.12 16.93 5.43
CA GLY A 67 -18.51 17.08 5.88
C GLY A 67 -18.89 16.03 6.92
N LEU A 68 -19.79 16.38 7.83
CA LEU A 68 -20.40 15.49 8.83
C LEU A 68 -21.35 14.44 8.18
N GLY A 69 -21.03 13.96 6.99
CA GLY A 69 -21.82 12.98 6.26
C GLY A 69 -21.55 11.55 6.71
N LYS A 70 -22.43 10.62 6.28
CA LYS A 70 -22.26 9.18 6.47
C LYS A 70 -20.87 8.75 5.97
N PRO A 71 -20.17 7.83 6.67
CA PRO A 71 -18.90 7.29 6.20
C PRO A 71 -19.07 6.80 4.75
N GLN A 72 -18.30 7.36 3.83
CA GLN A 72 -18.26 6.81 2.48
C GLN A 72 -17.59 5.43 2.58
N THR A 73 -18.11 4.45 1.84
CA THR A 73 -17.39 3.20 1.60
C THR A 73 -16.08 3.55 0.92
N CYS A 74 -15.01 3.49 1.65
CA CYS A 74 -13.67 3.79 1.14
C CYS A 74 -12.71 2.71 1.61
N PRO A 75 -11.56 2.58 0.95
CA PRO A 75 -10.54 1.68 1.40
C PRO A 75 -10.12 2.04 2.82
N ARG A 76 -9.91 1.02 3.62
CA ARG A 76 -9.55 1.16 5.03
C ARG A 76 -8.59 0.05 5.45
N ILE A 77 -7.75 0.33 6.41
CA ILE A 77 -7.01 -0.69 7.12
C ILE A 77 -7.95 -1.28 8.15
N THR A 78 -8.16 -2.59 8.10
CA THR A 78 -9.11 -3.32 8.96
C THR A 78 -8.59 -4.73 9.23
N GLU A 79 -9.25 -5.45 10.12
CA GLU A 79 -8.94 -6.85 10.40
C GLU A 79 -9.91 -7.77 9.66
N ALA A 80 -9.39 -8.87 9.15
CA ALA A 80 -10.15 -9.98 8.60
C ALA A 80 -9.38 -11.28 8.82
N ASP A 81 -10.07 -12.30 9.29
CA ASP A 81 -9.51 -13.64 9.57
C ASP A 81 -8.25 -13.60 10.47
N GLY A 82 -8.24 -12.67 11.44
CA GLY A 82 -7.13 -12.49 12.39
C GLY A 82 -5.92 -11.73 11.85
N GLU A 83 -6.01 -11.20 10.63
CA GLU A 83 -4.92 -10.46 9.99
C GLU A 83 -5.34 -9.04 9.61
N THR A 84 -4.37 -8.13 9.59
CA THR A 84 -4.59 -6.74 9.18
C THR A 84 -4.48 -6.62 7.66
N ILE A 85 -5.53 -6.14 7.02
CA ILE A 85 -5.67 -6.02 5.57
C ILE A 85 -6.01 -4.61 5.13
N VAL A 86 -5.89 -4.32 3.83
CA VAL A 86 -6.55 -3.17 3.22
C VAL A 86 -7.87 -3.65 2.60
N GLY A 87 -8.97 -3.33 3.28
CA GLY A 87 -10.31 -3.74 2.87
C GLY A 87 -11.07 -2.66 2.09
N ASP A 88 -12.13 -3.10 1.42
CA ASP A 88 -13.07 -2.23 0.69
C ASP A 88 -12.43 -1.33 -0.39
N MET A 89 -11.35 -1.77 -1.03
CA MET A 89 -10.76 -1.05 -2.15
C MET A 89 -11.74 -0.98 -3.32
N VAL A 90 -11.96 0.22 -3.83
CA VAL A 90 -12.83 0.50 -4.99
C VAL A 90 -12.01 1.00 -6.17
N ASN A 91 -12.63 1.09 -7.34
CA ASN A 91 -11.95 1.58 -8.55
C ASN A 91 -11.24 2.91 -8.32
N GLY A 92 -9.93 2.94 -8.58
CA GLY A 92 -9.06 4.09 -8.38
C GLY A 92 -8.36 4.12 -7.02
N THR A 93 -8.65 3.18 -6.10
CA THR A 93 -7.89 3.06 -4.85
C THR A 93 -6.42 2.83 -5.15
N GLU A 94 -5.56 3.58 -4.49
CA GLU A 94 -4.12 3.50 -4.63
C GLU A 94 -3.43 3.38 -3.27
N LEU A 95 -2.48 2.45 -3.20
CA LEU A 95 -1.57 2.23 -2.09
C LEU A 95 -0.17 2.64 -2.52
N GLY A 96 0.55 3.34 -1.65
CA GLY A 96 1.95 3.69 -1.84
C GLY A 96 2.82 3.11 -0.74
N TYR A 97 3.99 2.65 -1.12
CA TYR A 97 5.01 2.10 -0.21
C TYR A 97 6.36 2.75 -0.53
N LYS A 98 7.08 3.23 0.47
CA LYS A 98 8.37 3.93 0.34
C LYS A 98 9.31 3.51 1.46
N TYR A 99 10.47 3.03 1.20
CA TYR A 99 11.10 2.62 -0.04
C TYR A 99 11.56 1.18 0.10
N PHE A 100 11.72 0.47 -1.02
CA PHE A 100 12.30 -0.87 -1.04
C PHE A 100 13.67 -0.86 -1.73
N ILE A 101 14.58 -1.73 -1.28
CA ILE A 101 15.81 -2.06 -2.00
C ILE A 101 15.50 -3.25 -2.88
N THR A 102 15.60 -3.08 -4.19
CA THR A 102 15.42 -4.16 -5.17
C THR A 102 16.76 -4.78 -5.53
N HIS A 103 16.78 -6.10 -5.56
CA HIS A 103 17.88 -6.90 -6.09
C HIS A 103 17.32 -8.10 -6.82
N ASN A 104 17.62 -8.20 -8.13
CA ASN A 104 17.14 -9.27 -9.00
C ASN A 104 15.62 -9.53 -8.91
N LEU A 105 14.82 -8.49 -8.73
CA LEU A 105 13.37 -8.60 -8.64
C LEU A 105 12.78 -8.94 -10.01
N ARG A 106 11.94 -9.99 -10.08
CA ARG A 106 11.33 -10.49 -11.31
C ARG A 106 9.81 -10.40 -11.34
N GLY A 107 9.18 -10.35 -10.19
CA GLY A 107 7.73 -10.34 -10.12
C GLY A 107 7.17 -9.85 -8.81
N LEU A 108 5.87 -9.63 -8.83
CA LEU A 108 5.07 -9.35 -7.66
C LEU A 108 3.87 -10.28 -7.63
N LYS A 109 3.64 -10.92 -6.48
CA LYS A 109 2.44 -11.68 -6.19
C LYS A 109 1.62 -10.97 -5.13
N THR A 110 0.32 -11.14 -5.15
CA THR A 110 -0.58 -10.58 -4.15
C THR A 110 -1.62 -11.59 -3.73
N THR A 111 -2.03 -11.55 -2.48
CA THR A 111 -3.13 -12.33 -1.92
C THR A 111 -4.33 -11.41 -1.73
N TYR A 112 -5.45 -11.75 -2.37
CA TYR A 112 -6.63 -10.92 -2.41
C TYR A 112 -7.93 -11.72 -2.36
N ARG A 113 -9.05 -11.05 -2.09
CA ARG A 113 -10.41 -11.47 -2.42
C ARG A 113 -11.17 -10.31 -3.03
N CYS A 114 -12.11 -10.60 -3.94
CA CYS A 114 -12.79 -9.55 -4.70
C CYS A 114 -14.22 -9.94 -5.06
N THR A 115 -15.14 -8.96 -5.06
CA THR A 115 -16.53 -9.17 -5.45
C THR A 115 -16.81 -8.91 -6.94
N GLY A 116 -15.82 -8.44 -7.70
CA GLY A 116 -15.97 -8.10 -9.13
C GLY A 116 -14.68 -8.30 -9.92
N ASN A 117 -14.78 -8.14 -11.23
CA ASN A 117 -13.63 -8.24 -12.13
C ASN A 117 -12.83 -6.94 -12.16
N GLY A 118 -11.53 -7.06 -12.39
CA GLY A 118 -10.64 -5.91 -12.54
C GLY A 118 -9.19 -6.29 -12.75
N LYS A 119 -8.33 -5.37 -12.39
CA LYS A 119 -6.87 -5.54 -12.37
C LYS A 119 -6.26 -4.72 -11.24
N VAL A 120 -5.13 -5.15 -10.79
CA VAL A 120 -4.23 -4.36 -9.95
C VAL A 120 -3.09 -3.88 -10.83
N GLU A 121 -3.01 -2.57 -11.03
CA GLU A 121 -1.88 -1.92 -11.69
C GLU A 121 -0.74 -1.77 -10.68
N VAL A 122 0.43 -2.27 -11.03
CA VAL A 122 1.64 -2.22 -10.20
C VAL A 122 2.68 -1.34 -10.88
N ARG A 123 3.31 -0.45 -10.12
CA ARG A 123 4.42 0.37 -10.59
C ARG A 123 5.53 0.37 -9.55
N MET A 124 6.75 0.11 -9.99
CA MET A 124 7.95 0.18 -9.15
C MET A 124 9.14 0.65 -9.97
N GLY A 125 9.75 1.77 -9.59
CA GLY A 125 10.73 2.44 -10.44
C GLY A 125 10.15 2.76 -11.83
N ASP A 126 10.84 2.37 -12.88
CA ASP A 126 10.39 2.51 -14.27
C ASP A 126 9.52 1.34 -14.76
N SER A 127 9.40 0.28 -13.98
CA SER A 127 8.64 -0.91 -14.33
C SER A 127 7.17 -0.76 -14.01
N ARG A 128 6.33 -1.30 -14.91
CA ARG A 128 4.87 -1.34 -14.76
C ARG A 128 4.35 -2.70 -15.16
N SER A 129 3.35 -3.17 -14.45
CA SER A 129 2.69 -4.43 -14.75
C SER A 129 1.25 -4.41 -14.25
N GLU A 130 0.49 -5.44 -14.60
CA GLU A 130 -0.89 -5.60 -14.22
C GLU A 130 -1.13 -7.03 -13.72
N ILE A 131 -1.88 -7.16 -12.64
CA ILE A 131 -2.35 -8.43 -12.10
C ILE A 131 -3.84 -8.54 -12.40
N PRO A 132 -4.30 -9.48 -13.22
CA PRO A 132 -5.72 -9.72 -13.44
C PRO A 132 -6.40 -10.13 -12.14
N ILE A 133 -7.58 -9.56 -11.86
CA ILE A 133 -8.39 -9.85 -10.68
C ILE A 133 -9.73 -10.40 -11.12
N THR A 134 -10.08 -11.56 -10.58
CA THR A 134 -11.36 -12.22 -10.79
C THR A 134 -12.15 -12.32 -9.49
N PRO A 135 -13.49 -12.38 -9.54
CA PRO A 135 -14.29 -12.53 -8.34
C PRO A 135 -13.93 -13.80 -7.58
N CYS A 136 -13.65 -13.66 -6.30
CA CYS A 136 -13.35 -14.77 -5.39
C CYS A 136 -13.76 -14.39 -3.97
N LYS A 137 -14.33 -15.35 -3.23
CA LYS A 137 -14.71 -15.18 -1.82
C LYS A 137 -13.56 -15.55 -0.88
N GLU A 138 -12.80 -16.58 -1.28
CA GLU A 138 -11.64 -17.04 -0.53
C GLU A 138 -10.38 -16.27 -0.93
N TRP A 139 -9.41 -16.24 -0.03
CA TRP A 139 -8.11 -15.66 -0.31
C TRP A 139 -7.44 -16.37 -1.48
N THR A 140 -7.15 -15.63 -2.51
CA THR A 140 -6.61 -16.12 -3.78
C THR A 140 -5.33 -15.38 -4.11
N GLU A 141 -4.36 -16.09 -4.67
CA GLU A 141 -3.11 -15.49 -5.13
C GLU A 141 -3.16 -15.17 -6.62
N ALA A 142 -2.57 -14.04 -6.98
CA ALA A 142 -2.31 -13.70 -8.38
C ALA A 142 -0.92 -13.06 -8.50
N VAL A 143 -0.31 -13.22 -9.65
CA VAL A 143 1.09 -12.83 -9.90
C VAL A 143 1.23 -12.09 -11.21
N CYS A 144 2.19 -11.17 -11.27
CA CYS A 144 2.66 -10.58 -12.51
C CYS A 144 4.18 -10.58 -12.58
N GLY A 145 4.71 -10.56 -13.80
CA GLY A 145 6.12 -10.23 -14.03
C GLY A 145 6.34 -8.75 -13.73
N LEU A 146 7.36 -8.42 -12.97
CA LEU A 146 7.75 -7.05 -12.65
C LEU A 146 9.28 -6.97 -12.55
N PRO A 147 9.98 -6.98 -13.70
CA PRO A 147 11.44 -6.86 -13.71
C PRO A 147 11.81 -5.41 -13.35
N VAL A 148 12.40 -5.21 -12.18
CA VAL A 148 12.83 -3.90 -11.68
C VAL A 148 14.35 -3.89 -11.61
N SER A 149 14.96 -2.79 -12.05
CA SER A 149 16.40 -2.57 -11.90
C SER A 149 16.80 -2.54 -10.44
N ASP A 150 17.99 -3.05 -10.14
CA ASP A 150 18.54 -3.00 -8.79
C ASP A 150 18.67 -1.56 -8.29
N GLY A 151 18.29 -1.32 -7.04
CA GLY A 151 18.34 0.02 -6.45
C GLY A 151 17.23 0.27 -5.45
N ILE A 152 16.99 1.55 -5.15
CA ILE A 152 15.95 1.97 -4.21
C ILE A 152 14.75 2.48 -5.00
N SER A 153 13.57 1.91 -4.75
CA SER A 153 12.35 2.23 -5.48
C SER A 153 11.12 2.27 -4.57
N ALA A 154 10.19 3.17 -4.89
CA ALA A 154 8.85 3.16 -4.33
C ALA A 154 7.95 2.20 -5.13
N LEU A 155 7.01 1.54 -4.42
CA LEU A 155 5.99 0.69 -5.02
C LEU A 155 4.63 1.40 -4.94
N THR A 156 3.90 1.39 -6.04
CA THR A 156 2.51 1.82 -6.12
C THR A 156 1.64 0.66 -6.59
N VAL A 157 0.53 0.44 -5.90
CA VAL A 157 -0.46 -0.60 -6.20
C VAL A 157 -1.81 0.08 -6.35
N ARG A 158 -2.46 -0.03 -7.53
CA ARG A 158 -3.74 0.64 -7.81
C ARG A 158 -4.77 -0.36 -8.30
N TYR A 159 -5.94 -0.39 -7.67
CA TYR A 159 -7.06 -1.19 -8.13
C TYR A 159 -7.86 -0.48 -9.23
N ARG A 160 -8.14 -1.21 -10.31
CA ARG A 160 -9.02 -0.80 -11.42
C ARG A 160 -10.02 -1.92 -11.68
N GLY A 161 -11.29 -1.68 -11.41
CA GLY A 161 -12.30 -2.71 -11.62
C GLY A 161 -13.66 -2.36 -11.05
N CYS A 162 -14.56 -3.31 -11.09
CA CYS A 162 -15.86 -3.23 -10.45
C CYS A 162 -15.87 -4.03 -9.13
N GLY A 163 -16.83 -3.72 -8.26
CA GLY A 163 -16.90 -4.36 -6.95
C GLY A 163 -15.89 -3.83 -5.95
N LYS A 164 -15.62 -4.62 -4.92
CA LYS A 164 -14.69 -4.32 -3.84
C LYS A 164 -13.59 -5.36 -3.82
N LEU A 165 -12.37 -4.89 -3.63
CA LEU A 165 -11.18 -5.73 -3.44
C LEU A 165 -10.67 -5.56 -2.02
N ASP A 166 -10.41 -6.68 -1.36
CA ASP A 166 -9.62 -6.75 -0.14
C ASP A 166 -8.23 -7.26 -0.49
N LEU A 167 -7.20 -6.57 -0.06
CA LEU A 167 -5.80 -6.90 -0.29
C LEU A 167 -5.13 -7.26 1.03
N LYS A 168 -4.61 -8.49 1.13
CA LYS A 168 -4.00 -9.01 2.33
C LYS A 168 -2.51 -8.71 2.37
N GLU A 169 -1.80 -9.09 1.31
CA GLU A 169 -0.35 -8.98 1.25
C GLU A 169 0.17 -8.77 -0.17
N ILE A 170 1.38 -8.27 -0.22
CA ILE A 170 2.23 -8.20 -1.42
C ILE A 170 3.47 -9.06 -1.18
N ILE A 171 3.87 -9.84 -2.20
CA ILE A 171 4.97 -10.78 -2.10
C ILE A 171 5.92 -10.52 -3.26
N PHE A 172 7.18 -10.23 -2.94
CA PHE A 172 8.20 -10.04 -3.96
C PHE A 172 8.75 -11.38 -4.44
N VAL A 173 8.91 -11.51 -5.76
CA VAL A 173 9.42 -12.71 -6.43
C VAL A 173 10.79 -12.38 -7.01
N GLU A 174 11.83 -12.99 -6.43
CA GLU A 174 13.22 -12.91 -6.91
C GLU A 174 13.43 -13.90 -8.07
N GLY A 175 14.43 -13.61 -8.93
CA GLY A 175 14.85 -14.50 -10.03
C GLY A 175 15.97 -15.45 -9.65
#